data_3d3d033383886c2b6d0f4260e8d58a61
#
_entry.id   3d3d033383886c2b6d0f4260e8d58a61
#
_cell.length_a   1.000
_cell.length_b   1.000
_cell.length_c   1.000
_cell.angle_alpha   90.00
_cell.angle_beta   90.00
_cell.angle_gamma   90.00
#
_symmetry.space_group_name_H-M   'P 1'
#
loop_
_entity.id
_entity.type
_entity.pdbx_description
1 polymer ?
#
loop_
_entity_poly.entity_id
_entity_poly.type
_entity_poly.pdbx_seq_one_letter_code
_entity_poly.pdbx_strand_id
1 'polypeptide(L)'
;STHGVFEEKITDICELIHKHGGQVYMDGANLNALVGIAKPGNFGPDVCHINLHKTFCIPHGGGGPGMGPIACKKHLEVFLPKHSVIKDCGPATGMGAVSAAPWGSSSILSISWMYIKMMGSEGLKKASQVAILNANYIAHKLKDSFPILYKGKSGNVAHECIIDIRTIKSETGITEEDIAKRLIDFGYHAPTMSWPVTGTMMIEPTESESLSEIDKFCSTLVKIKQEINKIQSGEYDKIDNPLKNAPHTHVELTANKWDHKYEREEAAYPSEFLRSAKYWPPVARVDNVYGDKNLFCSCPSMEEYEDTAA
;
A
#
# COMPACT_ATOMS: atom_id res chain seq x y z
N SER A 1 -12.45 6.41 2.83
CA SER A 1 -11.86 6.56 4.17
C SER A 1 -10.63 5.67 4.33
N THR A 2 -9.75 6.03 5.24
CA THR A 2 -8.56 5.24 5.61
C THR A 2 -8.91 3.84 6.13
N HIS A 3 -10.13 3.65 6.60
CA HIS A 3 -10.63 2.36 7.09
C HIS A 3 -11.09 1.39 5.99
N GLY A 4 -10.94 1.76 4.72
CA GLY A 4 -11.36 0.94 3.58
C GLY A 4 -12.88 0.79 3.45
N VAL A 5 -13.67 1.72 3.97
CA VAL A 5 -15.14 1.73 3.87
C VAL A 5 -15.64 3.03 3.27
N PHE A 6 -16.84 2.99 2.69
CA PHE A 6 -17.51 4.16 2.14
C PHE A 6 -18.08 5.04 3.25
N GLU A 7 -17.78 6.35 3.21
CA GLU A 7 -18.27 7.33 4.17
C GLU A 7 -19.66 7.85 3.77
N GLU A 8 -20.71 7.19 4.25
CA GLU A 8 -22.09 7.48 3.87
C GLU A 8 -22.54 8.91 4.23
N LYS A 9 -21.96 9.51 5.26
CA LYS A 9 -22.33 10.83 5.79
C LYS A 9 -21.34 11.94 5.42
N ILE A 10 -20.52 11.74 4.39
CA ILE A 10 -19.49 12.73 4.06
C ILE A 10 -20.06 14.13 3.75
N THR A 11 -21.19 14.20 3.09
CA THR A 11 -21.86 15.48 2.78
C THR A 11 -22.30 16.19 4.06
N ASP A 12 -22.98 15.47 4.97
CA ASP A 12 -23.43 16.02 6.27
C ASP A 12 -22.23 16.50 7.11
N ILE A 13 -21.13 15.77 7.07
CA ILE A 13 -19.88 16.13 7.77
C ILE A 13 -19.31 17.43 7.20
N CYS A 14 -19.22 17.55 5.88
CA CYS A 14 -18.74 18.78 5.23
C CYS A 14 -19.61 19.97 5.57
N GLU A 15 -20.93 19.82 5.50
CA GLU A 15 -21.91 20.87 5.84
C GLU A 15 -21.78 21.32 7.31
N LEU A 16 -21.64 20.37 8.23
CA LEU A 16 -21.45 20.67 9.64
C LEU A 16 -20.17 21.47 9.91
N ILE A 17 -19.07 21.10 9.29
CA ILE A 17 -17.77 21.80 9.43
C ILE A 17 -17.89 23.22 8.86
N HIS A 18 -18.49 23.38 7.67
CA HIS A 18 -18.71 24.69 7.05
C HIS A 18 -19.61 25.59 7.90
N LYS A 19 -20.66 25.03 8.49
CA LYS A 19 -21.56 25.78 9.40
C LYS A 19 -20.81 26.41 10.57
N HIS A 20 -19.72 25.79 11.00
CA HIS A 20 -18.86 26.30 12.10
C HIS A 20 -17.63 27.07 11.60
N GLY A 21 -17.59 27.45 10.33
CA GLY A 21 -16.50 28.25 9.74
C GLY A 21 -15.22 27.47 9.40
N GLY A 22 -15.25 26.14 9.49
CA GLY A 22 -14.16 25.26 9.13
C GLY A 22 -14.03 25.03 7.63
N GLN A 23 -12.91 24.45 7.21
CA GLN A 23 -12.64 23.99 5.85
C GLN A 23 -12.39 22.48 5.86
N VAL A 24 -12.71 21.80 4.76
CA VAL A 24 -12.56 20.35 4.63
C VAL A 24 -11.45 20.04 3.61
N TYR A 25 -10.38 19.44 4.09
CA TYR A 25 -9.33 18.87 3.25
C TYR A 25 -9.66 17.40 2.96
N MET A 26 -9.74 17.05 1.69
CA MET A 26 -9.88 15.67 1.26
C MET A 26 -8.52 15.12 0.87
N ASP A 27 -8.07 14.08 1.54
CA ASP A 27 -6.98 13.26 1.06
C ASP A 27 -7.47 12.42 -0.12
N GLY A 28 -7.14 12.87 -1.33
CA GLY A 28 -7.44 12.21 -2.59
C GLY A 28 -6.24 11.46 -3.16
N ALA A 29 -5.25 11.14 -2.33
CA ALA A 29 -4.05 10.43 -2.75
C ALA A 29 -4.38 9.15 -3.53
N ASN A 30 -5.42 8.43 -3.12
CA ASN A 30 -5.95 7.28 -3.82
C ASN A 30 -7.42 7.53 -4.20
N LEU A 31 -7.71 7.54 -5.51
CA LEU A 31 -9.04 7.69 -6.07
C LEU A 31 -9.57 6.40 -6.73
N ASN A 32 -8.96 5.24 -6.46
CA ASN A 32 -9.31 3.98 -7.13
C ASN A 32 -10.77 3.56 -6.93
N ALA A 33 -11.43 3.99 -5.84
CA ALA A 33 -12.85 3.76 -5.62
C ALA A 33 -13.78 4.89 -6.11
N LEU A 34 -13.23 5.99 -6.63
CA LEU A 34 -14.01 7.21 -6.88
C LEU A 34 -14.12 7.60 -8.35
N VAL A 35 -13.09 7.36 -9.17
CA VAL A 35 -13.05 7.83 -10.57
C VAL A 35 -14.25 7.29 -11.35
N GLY A 36 -15.02 8.21 -11.94
CA GLY A 36 -16.23 7.87 -12.69
C GLY A 36 -17.45 7.47 -11.85
N ILE A 37 -17.31 7.34 -10.52
CA ILE A 37 -18.39 6.97 -9.57
C ILE A 37 -18.78 8.15 -8.71
N ALA A 38 -17.82 8.83 -8.08
CA ALA A 38 -18.06 9.98 -7.22
C ALA A 38 -17.21 11.18 -7.66
N LYS A 39 -17.74 12.38 -7.46
CA LYS A 39 -17.06 13.65 -7.79
C LYS A 39 -16.81 14.42 -6.49
N PRO A 40 -15.56 14.55 -6.03
CA PRO A 40 -15.24 15.27 -4.79
C PRO A 40 -15.85 16.67 -4.71
N GLY A 41 -15.85 17.41 -5.81
CA GLY A 41 -16.46 18.75 -5.86
C GLY A 41 -17.96 18.79 -5.54
N ASN A 42 -18.68 17.66 -5.58
CA ASN A 42 -20.12 17.61 -5.36
C ASN A 42 -20.50 17.28 -3.91
N PHE A 43 -19.62 16.68 -3.12
CA PHE A 43 -19.94 16.27 -1.74
C PHE A 43 -19.25 17.09 -0.64
N GLY A 44 -18.58 18.20 -1.02
CA GLY A 44 -18.30 19.27 -0.08
C GLY A 44 -16.85 19.62 0.25
N PRO A 45 -15.81 18.83 -0.02
CA PRO A 45 -14.44 19.22 0.33
C PRO A 45 -14.03 20.54 -0.34
N ASP A 46 -13.18 21.31 0.32
CA ASP A 46 -12.71 22.61 -0.14
C ASP A 46 -11.40 22.52 -0.89
N VAL A 47 -10.58 21.53 -0.55
CA VAL A 47 -9.30 21.23 -1.21
C VAL A 47 -9.09 19.74 -1.26
N CYS A 48 -8.46 19.27 -2.33
CA CYS A 48 -8.11 17.87 -2.54
C CYS A 48 -6.76 17.77 -3.24
N HIS A 49 -5.87 16.94 -2.73
CA HIS A 49 -4.69 16.52 -3.49
C HIS A 49 -4.92 15.15 -4.14
N ILE A 50 -4.17 14.88 -5.20
CA ILE A 50 -4.25 13.62 -5.94
C ILE A 50 -2.84 13.11 -6.18
N ASN A 51 -2.61 11.79 -5.94
CA ASN A 51 -1.35 11.17 -6.31
C ASN A 51 -1.50 10.45 -7.65
N LEU A 52 -0.87 10.98 -8.69
CA LEU A 52 -0.95 10.38 -10.03
C LEU A 52 -0.30 8.99 -10.11
N HIS A 53 0.67 8.70 -9.23
CA HIS A 53 1.33 7.40 -9.15
C HIS A 53 0.49 6.29 -8.49
N LYS A 54 -0.72 6.59 -8.08
CA LYS A 54 -1.69 5.60 -7.59
C LYS A 54 -2.75 5.34 -8.67
N THR A 55 -3.71 6.21 -8.82
CA THR A 55 -4.87 6.02 -9.71
C THR A 55 -4.58 6.31 -11.19
N PHE A 56 -3.54 7.09 -11.51
CA PHE A 56 -3.30 7.62 -12.87
C PHE A 56 -1.97 7.19 -13.50
N CYS A 57 -1.43 6.05 -13.08
CA CYS A 57 -0.39 5.26 -13.76
C CYS A 57 0.99 5.87 -13.91
N ILE A 58 1.32 7.02 -13.34
CA ILE A 58 2.72 7.47 -13.39
C ILE A 58 3.59 6.58 -12.48
N PRO A 59 4.89 6.44 -12.78
CA PRO A 59 5.78 5.70 -11.88
C PRO A 59 5.85 6.37 -10.50
N HIS A 60 5.87 5.57 -9.45
CA HIS A 60 6.15 6.05 -8.08
C HIS A 60 7.61 6.48 -7.92
N GLY A 61 8.47 5.80 -8.62
CA GLY A 61 9.76 6.30 -9.03
C GLY A 61 10.94 6.02 -8.15
N GLY A 62 10.85 5.43 -6.98
CA GLY A 62 12.03 5.22 -6.14
C GLY A 62 12.92 6.48 -6.00
N GLY A 63 12.30 7.65 -5.82
CA GLY A 63 12.96 8.96 -5.90
C GLY A 63 12.85 9.64 -7.28
N GLY A 64 12.11 9.05 -8.21
CA GLY A 64 11.84 9.63 -9.53
C GLY A 64 10.88 10.81 -9.52
N PRO A 65 10.50 11.31 -10.71
CA PRO A 65 9.70 12.51 -10.85
C PRO A 65 8.34 12.33 -10.17
N GLY A 66 8.00 13.26 -9.26
CA GLY A 66 6.74 13.31 -8.55
C GLY A 66 5.76 14.29 -9.18
N MET A 67 4.46 13.99 -9.07
CA MET A 67 3.38 14.88 -9.45
C MET A 67 2.17 14.64 -8.54
N GLY A 68 1.71 15.71 -7.88
CA GLY A 68 0.57 15.70 -6.99
C GLY A 68 -0.34 16.89 -7.27
N PRO A 69 -1.28 16.81 -8.22
CA PRO A 69 -2.21 17.91 -8.48
C PRO A 69 -3.02 18.29 -7.24
N ILE A 70 -3.23 19.58 -7.07
CA ILE A 70 -4.13 20.16 -6.06
C ILE A 70 -5.33 20.77 -6.76
N ALA A 71 -6.53 20.39 -6.30
CA ALA A 71 -7.77 21.03 -6.67
C ALA A 71 -8.37 21.74 -5.45
N CYS A 72 -8.85 22.98 -5.62
CA CYS A 72 -9.49 23.71 -4.53
C CYS A 72 -10.73 24.46 -5.01
N LYS A 73 -11.62 24.81 -4.06
CA LYS A 73 -12.73 25.72 -4.32
C LYS A 73 -12.26 27.14 -4.54
N LYS A 74 -13.04 27.94 -5.26
CA LYS A 74 -12.67 29.30 -5.69
C LYS A 74 -12.24 30.24 -4.55
N HIS A 75 -12.84 30.13 -3.37
CA HIS A 75 -12.50 30.99 -2.24
C HIS A 75 -11.08 30.73 -1.69
N LEU A 76 -10.47 29.59 -2.00
CA LEU A 76 -9.09 29.25 -1.63
C LEU A 76 -8.07 29.61 -2.72
N GLU A 77 -8.52 30.00 -3.92
CA GLU A 77 -7.65 30.34 -5.05
C GLU A 77 -6.62 31.41 -4.68
N VAL A 78 -7.02 32.39 -3.90
CA VAL A 78 -6.17 33.52 -3.49
C VAL A 78 -4.96 33.12 -2.62
N PHE A 79 -4.99 31.92 -2.04
CA PHE A 79 -3.93 31.37 -1.19
C PHE A 79 -3.01 30.41 -1.93
N LEU A 80 -3.28 30.09 -3.21
CA LEU A 80 -2.40 29.24 -3.98
C LEU A 80 -1.01 29.85 -4.14
N PRO A 81 0.04 29.03 -4.20
CA PRO A 81 1.40 29.53 -4.43
C PRO A 81 1.54 30.18 -5.80
N LYS A 82 2.44 31.15 -5.91
CA LYS A 82 2.89 31.72 -7.18
C LYS A 82 4.38 31.43 -7.39
N HIS A 83 4.88 31.77 -8.55
CA HIS A 83 6.30 31.61 -8.88
C HIS A 83 6.93 32.94 -9.27
N SER A 84 8.15 33.23 -8.79
CA SER A 84 8.83 34.47 -9.04
C SER A 84 9.27 34.66 -10.50
N VAL A 85 9.57 33.57 -11.19
CA VAL A 85 10.07 33.57 -12.57
C VAL A 85 8.95 33.30 -13.59
N ILE A 86 7.97 32.46 -13.23
CA ILE A 86 6.90 32.05 -14.14
C ILE A 86 5.66 32.89 -13.87
N LYS A 87 5.36 33.81 -14.80
CA LYS A 87 4.35 34.85 -14.62
C LYS A 87 2.92 34.33 -14.47
N ASP A 88 2.60 33.22 -15.16
CA ASP A 88 1.24 32.66 -15.20
C ASP A 88 1.04 31.52 -14.18
N CYS A 89 1.89 31.45 -13.16
CA CYS A 89 1.78 30.47 -12.10
C CYS A 89 1.20 31.11 -10.84
N GLY A 90 -0.04 30.72 -10.50
CA GLY A 90 -0.74 31.15 -9.29
C GLY A 90 -1.33 32.56 -9.35
N PRO A 91 -2.10 32.96 -8.32
CA PRO A 91 -2.73 34.27 -8.24
C PRO A 91 -1.73 35.38 -7.88
N ALA A 92 -2.06 36.62 -8.22
CA ALA A 92 -1.23 37.79 -7.88
C ALA A 92 -1.01 37.92 -6.35
N THR A 93 -2.00 37.51 -5.55
CA THR A 93 -1.97 37.49 -4.08
C THR A 93 -1.24 36.30 -3.49
N GLY A 94 -0.83 35.33 -4.33
CA GLY A 94 -0.22 34.08 -3.88
C GLY A 94 1.09 34.32 -3.11
N MET A 95 1.35 33.45 -2.16
CA MET A 95 2.63 33.39 -1.47
C MET A 95 3.74 32.98 -2.47
N GLY A 96 5.01 33.02 -2.06
CA GLY A 96 6.13 32.64 -2.91
C GLY A 96 6.09 31.21 -3.44
N ALA A 97 7.10 30.84 -4.20
CA ALA A 97 7.24 29.50 -4.73
C ALA A 97 7.41 28.46 -3.62
N VAL A 98 6.67 27.34 -3.70
CA VAL A 98 6.83 26.18 -2.80
C VAL A 98 7.81 25.17 -3.38
N SER A 99 8.10 25.22 -4.69
CA SER A 99 9.10 24.40 -5.36
C SER A 99 9.68 25.13 -6.56
N ALA A 100 10.87 24.72 -6.99
CA ALA A 100 11.53 25.29 -8.18
C ALA A 100 10.75 25.01 -9.48
N ALA A 101 10.04 23.90 -9.54
CA ALA A 101 9.18 23.49 -10.66
C ALA A 101 7.71 23.46 -10.20
N PRO A 102 6.92 24.52 -10.45
CA PRO A 102 5.56 24.65 -9.91
C PRO A 102 4.59 23.62 -10.46
N TRP A 103 4.88 23.06 -11.61
CA TRP A 103 4.10 21.96 -12.23
C TRP A 103 4.74 20.58 -12.04
N GLY A 104 5.65 20.44 -11.07
CA GLY A 104 6.39 19.21 -10.82
C GLY A 104 7.18 18.75 -12.05
N SER A 105 7.30 17.45 -12.23
CA SER A 105 7.92 16.85 -13.42
C SER A 105 6.91 16.72 -14.54
N SER A 106 6.61 17.80 -15.23
CA SER A 106 5.51 17.90 -16.18
C SER A 106 5.58 16.90 -17.36
N SER A 107 6.76 16.40 -17.72
CA SER A 107 6.94 15.38 -18.76
C SER A 107 6.18 14.07 -18.49
N ILE A 108 5.98 13.71 -17.24
CA ILE A 108 5.24 12.49 -16.87
C ILE A 108 3.72 12.62 -17.00
N LEU A 109 3.19 13.82 -17.15
CA LEU A 109 1.75 14.05 -17.38
C LEU A 109 1.25 13.38 -18.66
N SER A 110 2.13 13.19 -19.66
CA SER A 110 1.79 12.44 -20.88
C SER A 110 1.35 11.01 -20.59
N ILE A 111 1.87 10.37 -19.55
CA ILE A 111 1.49 9.01 -19.12
C ILE A 111 0.04 9.01 -18.63
N SER A 112 -0.30 9.87 -17.68
CA SER A 112 -1.69 9.99 -17.20
C SER A 112 -2.66 10.40 -18.30
N TRP A 113 -2.25 11.32 -19.17
CA TRP A 113 -3.06 11.73 -20.31
C TRP A 113 -3.35 10.56 -21.24
N MET A 114 -2.34 9.78 -21.60
CA MET A 114 -2.48 8.59 -22.44
C MET A 114 -3.40 7.56 -21.80
N TYR A 115 -3.18 7.27 -20.51
CA TYR A 115 -4.02 6.35 -19.74
C TYR A 115 -5.50 6.77 -19.78
N ILE A 116 -5.79 8.04 -19.48
CA ILE A 116 -7.16 8.57 -19.51
C ILE A 116 -7.77 8.48 -20.91
N LYS A 117 -6.98 8.78 -21.95
CA LYS A 117 -7.44 8.70 -23.35
C LYS A 117 -7.72 7.26 -23.78
N MET A 118 -6.86 6.31 -23.40
CA MET A 118 -7.04 4.90 -23.74
C MET A 118 -8.23 4.28 -23.02
N MET A 119 -8.41 4.60 -21.73
CA MET A 119 -9.51 4.06 -20.93
C MET A 119 -10.86 4.69 -21.28
N GLY A 120 -10.89 5.97 -21.57
CA GLY A 120 -12.13 6.73 -21.72
C GLY A 120 -12.97 6.77 -20.43
N SER A 121 -14.12 7.39 -20.47
CA SER A 121 -15.01 7.54 -19.30
C SER A 121 -15.51 6.19 -18.79
N GLU A 122 -15.92 5.31 -19.68
CA GLU A 122 -16.46 3.99 -19.32
C GLU A 122 -15.38 3.06 -18.78
N GLY A 123 -14.18 3.07 -19.36
CA GLY A 123 -13.06 2.27 -18.87
C GLY A 123 -12.62 2.71 -17.48
N LEU A 124 -12.48 4.00 -17.21
CA LEU A 124 -12.12 4.52 -15.89
C LEU A 124 -13.17 4.19 -14.83
N LYS A 125 -14.46 4.33 -15.17
CA LYS A 125 -15.55 3.92 -14.27
C LYS A 125 -15.53 2.43 -13.97
N LYS A 126 -15.32 1.61 -15.01
CA LYS A 126 -15.21 0.15 -14.88
C LYS A 126 -14.01 -0.23 -14.00
N ALA A 127 -12.86 0.43 -14.14
CA ALA A 127 -11.70 0.22 -13.29
C ALA A 127 -12.04 0.40 -11.82
N SER A 128 -12.69 1.52 -11.44
CA SER A 128 -13.14 1.75 -10.07
C SER A 128 -14.13 0.68 -9.57
N GLN A 129 -15.05 0.27 -10.41
CA GLN A 129 -16.01 -0.80 -10.07
C GLN A 129 -15.33 -2.14 -9.83
N VAL A 130 -14.35 -2.50 -10.67
CA VAL A 130 -13.59 -3.75 -10.54
C VAL A 130 -12.69 -3.71 -9.30
N ALA A 131 -12.04 -2.57 -9.00
CA ALA A 131 -11.25 -2.43 -7.78
C ALA A 131 -12.08 -2.69 -6.51
N ILE A 132 -13.29 -2.12 -6.44
CA ILE A 132 -14.23 -2.36 -5.33
C ILE A 132 -14.68 -3.84 -5.30
N LEU A 133 -15.00 -4.41 -6.46
CA LEU A 133 -15.42 -5.81 -6.56
C LEU A 133 -14.31 -6.76 -6.07
N ASN A 134 -13.07 -6.54 -6.51
CA ASN A 134 -11.93 -7.38 -6.15
C ASN A 134 -11.65 -7.34 -4.63
N ALA A 135 -11.69 -6.16 -4.00
CA ALA A 135 -11.51 -6.05 -2.55
C ALA A 135 -12.63 -6.77 -1.77
N ASN A 136 -13.87 -6.66 -2.22
CA ASN A 136 -15.01 -7.38 -1.62
C ASN A 136 -14.91 -8.89 -1.84
N TYR A 137 -14.44 -9.33 -3.00
CA TYR A 137 -14.19 -10.74 -3.27
C TYR A 137 -13.15 -11.33 -2.33
N ILE A 138 -12.01 -10.64 -2.14
CA ILE A 138 -10.97 -11.03 -1.19
C ILE A 138 -11.53 -11.07 0.24
N ALA A 139 -12.24 -10.03 0.67
CA ALA A 139 -12.85 -9.97 1.98
C ALA A 139 -13.81 -11.14 2.22
N HIS A 140 -14.60 -11.51 1.20
CA HIS A 140 -15.49 -12.68 1.28
C HIS A 140 -14.73 -14.00 1.36
N LYS A 141 -13.67 -14.18 0.57
CA LYS A 141 -12.84 -15.39 0.56
C LYS A 141 -12.09 -15.61 1.87
N LEU A 142 -11.66 -14.52 2.52
CA LEU A 142 -10.81 -14.59 3.71
C LEU A 142 -11.57 -14.54 5.04
N LYS A 143 -12.86 -14.20 5.06
CA LYS A 143 -13.65 -13.93 6.28
C LYS A 143 -13.62 -15.04 7.34
N ASP A 144 -13.47 -16.30 6.92
CA ASP A 144 -13.46 -17.46 7.82
C ASP A 144 -12.03 -17.78 8.33
N SER A 145 -11.01 -17.22 7.70
CA SER A 145 -9.59 -17.39 8.07
C SER A 145 -9.03 -16.19 8.81
N PHE A 146 -9.44 -14.98 8.40
CA PHE A 146 -9.00 -13.71 8.99
C PHE A 146 -10.21 -12.79 9.16
N PRO A 147 -10.45 -12.24 10.37
CA PRO A 147 -11.49 -11.25 10.56
C PRO A 147 -11.25 -10.01 9.69
N ILE A 148 -12.28 -9.53 9.02
CA ILE A 148 -12.26 -8.23 8.32
C ILE A 148 -12.63 -7.15 9.33
N LEU A 149 -11.69 -6.27 9.65
CA LEU A 149 -11.82 -5.33 10.78
C LEU A 149 -12.93 -4.30 10.57
N TYR A 150 -12.99 -3.71 9.37
CA TYR A 150 -13.98 -2.67 9.06
C TYR A 150 -14.84 -3.07 7.88
N LYS A 151 -16.14 -2.88 8.04
CA LYS A 151 -17.16 -3.06 7.00
C LYS A 151 -18.19 -1.94 7.09
N GLY A 152 -18.70 -1.52 5.94
CA GLY A 152 -19.86 -0.62 5.89
C GLY A 152 -21.12 -1.30 6.42
N LYS A 153 -22.22 -0.54 6.53
CA LYS A 153 -23.51 -1.06 7.01
C LYS A 153 -24.06 -2.22 6.17
N SER A 154 -23.73 -2.26 4.88
CA SER A 154 -24.09 -3.35 3.97
C SER A 154 -23.23 -4.61 4.14
N GLY A 155 -22.22 -4.61 5.04
CA GLY A 155 -21.26 -5.69 5.21
C GLY A 155 -20.11 -5.69 4.19
N ASN A 156 -20.07 -4.70 3.29
CA ASN A 156 -19.06 -4.56 2.24
C ASN A 156 -17.93 -3.61 2.64
N VAL A 157 -16.81 -3.72 1.90
CA VAL A 157 -15.67 -2.79 1.94
C VAL A 157 -15.65 -1.93 0.67
N ALA A 158 -14.80 -0.90 0.62
CA ALA A 158 -14.52 -0.13 -0.59
C ALA A 158 -13.53 -0.86 -1.50
N HIS A 159 -12.43 -0.22 -1.91
CA HIS A 159 -11.40 -0.83 -2.77
C HIS A 159 -10.24 -1.47 -2.00
N GLU A 160 -10.30 -1.45 -0.68
CA GLU A 160 -9.34 -2.03 0.25
C GLU A 160 -10.08 -2.87 1.28
N CYS A 161 -9.45 -3.94 1.77
CA CYS A 161 -9.94 -4.67 2.93
C CYS A 161 -8.83 -4.83 3.97
N ILE A 162 -9.20 -4.72 5.24
CA ILE A 162 -8.27 -4.75 6.36
C ILE A 162 -8.51 -6.02 7.16
N ILE A 163 -7.53 -6.92 7.14
CA ILE A 163 -7.55 -8.15 7.95
C ILE A 163 -6.91 -7.89 9.32
N ASP A 164 -7.54 -8.45 10.34
CA ASP A 164 -7.13 -8.29 11.74
C ASP A 164 -6.30 -9.49 12.21
N ILE A 165 -5.05 -9.23 12.62
CA ILE A 165 -4.10 -10.24 13.06
C ILE A 165 -3.94 -10.25 14.60
N ARG A 166 -4.54 -9.29 15.32
CA ARG A 166 -4.29 -9.07 16.75
C ARG A 166 -4.59 -10.29 17.61
N THR A 167 -5.69 -10.99 17.36
CA THR A 167 -6.03 -12.24 18.08
C THR A 167 -5.01 -13.33 17.79
N ILE A 168 -4.63 -13.51 16.53
CA ILE A 168 -3.58 -14.47 16.12
C ILE A 168 -2.28 -14.17 16.85
N LYS A 169 -1.87 -12.91 16.89
CA LYS A 169 -0.66 -12.47 17.58
C LYS A 169 -0.69 -12.79 19.09
N SER A 170 -1.84 -12.54 19.75
CA SER A 170 -1.97 -12.82 21.19
C SER A 170 -1.92 -14.31 21.53
N GLU A 171 -2.43 -15.18 20.65
CA GLU A 171 -2.53 -16.62 20.89
C GLU A 171 -1.27 -17.39 20.47
N THR A 172 -0.61 -16.96 19.40
CA THR A 172 0.49 -17.73 18.78
C THR A 172 1.83 -16.99 18.77
N GLY A 173 1.85 -15.71 19.02
CA GLY A 173 3.02 -14.85 18.86
C GLY A 173 3.36 -14.51 17.40
N ILE A 174 2.56 -14.95 16.43
CA ILE A 174 2.76 -14.62 15.01
C ILE A 174 2.24 -13.20 14.74
N THR A 175 3.09 -12.38 14.17
CA THR A 175 2.83 -10.98 13.86
C THR A 175 2.42 -10.78 12.39
N GLU A 176 1.91 -9.61 12.08
CA GLU A 176 1.69 -9.15 10.72
C GLU A 176 2.98 -9.17 9.87
N GLU A 177 4.14 -8.91 10.50
CA GLU A 177 5.43 -9.00 9.85
C GLU A 177 5.80 -10.45 9.50
N ASP A 178 5.53 -11.40 10.39
CA ASP A 178 5.78 -12.83 10.12
C ASP A 178 4.98 -13.29 8.90
N ILE A 179 3.71 -12.90 8.80
CA ILE A 179 2.85 -13.20 7.65
C ILE A 179 3.38 -12.52 6.38
N ALA A 180 3.79 -11.25 6.48
CA ALA A 180 4.35 -10.50 5.36
C ALA A 180 5.63 -11.15 4.83
N LYS A 181 6.54 -11.56 5.71
CA LYS A 181 7.76 -12.27 5.32
C LYS A 181 7.47 -13.64 4.72
N ARG A 182 6.49 -14.37 5.27
CA ARG A 182 6.08 -15.66 4.69
C ARG A 182 5.44 -15.52 3.30
N LEU A 183 4.71 -14.43 3.03
CA LEU A 183 4.19 -14.12 1.70
C LEU A 183 5.30 -13.98 0.65
N ILE A 184 6.50 -13.53 1.03
CA ILE A 184 7.66 -13.45 0.13
C ILE A 184 8.08 -14.85 -0.35
N ASP A 185 8.02 -15.86 0.51
CA ASP A 185 8.29 -17.26 0.12
C ASP A 185 7.29 -17.80 -0.91
N PHE A 186 6.07 -17.25 -0.89
CA PHE A 186 5.04 -17.52 -1.91
C PHE A 186 5.17 -16.64 -3.17
N GLY A 187 6.15 -15.74 -3.21
CA GLY A 187 6.39 -14.86 -4.36
C GLY A 187 5.52 -13.59 -4.37
N TYR A 188 4.96 -13.21 -3.23
CA TYR A 188 4.15 -11.99 -3.11
C TYR A 188 4.91 -10.85 -2.44
N HIS A 189 4.73 -9.65 -2.94
CA HIS A 189 4.98 -8.43 -2.19
C HIS A 189 3.86 -8.28 -1.14
N ALA A 190 4.23 -8.15 0.13
CA ALA A 190 3.25 -8.12 1.21
C ALA A 190 2.36 -6.86 1.17
N PRO A 191 1.10 -6.98 1.62
CA PRO A 191 0.25 -5.82 1.87
C PRO A 191 0.83 -4.88 2.94
N THR A 192 0.33 -3.64 2.97
CA THR A 192 0.70 -2.66 4.00
C THR A 192 0.37 -3.19 5.40
N MET A 193 1.39 -3.20 6.27
CA MET A 193 1.27 -3.71 7.64
C MET A 193 0.92 -2.60 8.64
N SER A 194 0.21 -2.96 9.70
CA SER A 194 -0.09 -2.08 10.85
C SER A 194 -0.72 -0.75 10.45
N TRP A 195 -1.56 -0.77 9.43
CA TRP A 195 -2.26 0.41 8.94
C TRP A 195 -3.72 0.06 8.58
N PRO A 196 -4.72 0.89 8.95
CA PRO A 196 -4.63 2.09 9.81
C PRO A 196 -4.47 1.78 11.31
N VAL A 197 -4.51 0.53 11.69
CA VAL A 197 -4.41 0.07 13.08
C VAL A 197 -3.25 -0.91 13.22
N THR A 198 -2.48 -0.79 14.29
CA THR A 198 -1.40 -1.73 14.62
C THR A 198 -1.94 -3.16 14.71
N GLY A 199 -1.23 -4.11 14.14
CA GLY A 199 -1.62 -5.52 14.11
C GLY A 199 -2.66 -5.86 13.05
N THR A 200 -2.70 -5.11 11.95
CA THR A 200 -3.57 -5.36 10.80
C THR A 200 -2.76 -5.40 9.50
N MET A 201 -3.38 -5.88 8.43
CA MET A 201 -2.83 -5.79 7.08
C MET A 201 -3.91 -5.24 6.14
N MET A 202 -3.54 -4.24 5.35
CA MET A 202 -4.42 -3.61 4.35
C MET A 202 -4.16 -4.21 2.98
N ILE A 203 -5.16 -4.85 2.40
CA ILE A 203 -5.09 -5.49 1.08
C ILE A 203 -5.82 -4.64 0.06
N GLU A 204 -5.12 -4.15 -0.95
CA GLU A 204 -5.65 -3.41 -2.08
C GLU A 204 -5.30 -4.14 -3.39
N PRO A 205 -6.24 -4.91 -3.98
CA PRO A 205 -5.98 -5.66 -5.21
C PRO A 205 -5.98 -4.77 -6.46
N THR A 206 -6.55 -3.58 -6.39
CA THR A 206 -6.85 -2.70 -7.53
C THR A 206 -7.74 -3.37 -8.59
N GLU A 207 -7.83 -2.78 -9.78
CA GLU A 207 -8.50 -3.36 -10.96
C GLU A 207 -7.56 -4.20 -11.82
N SER A 208 -6.25 -4.11 -11.58
CA SER A 208 -5.23 -4.69 -12.47
C SER A 208 -4.96 -6.17 -12.20
N GLU A 209 -5.34 -6.68 -11.03
CA GLU A 209 -5.15 -8.10 -10.70
C GLU A 209 -6.21 -8.99 -11.38
N SER A 210 -5.75 -10.08 -11.98
CA SER A 210 -6.64 -11.08 -12.56
C SER A 210 -7.34 -11.90 -11.47
N LEU A 211 -8.52 -12.45 -11.78
CA LEU A 211 -9.24 -13.34 -10.85
C LEU A 211 -8.38 -14.53 -10.40
N SER A 212 -7.57 -15.10 -11.32
CA SER A 212 -6.67 -16.20 -11.00
C SER A 212 -5.57 -15.82 -10.00
N GLU A 213 -5.01 -14.60 -10.11
CA GLU A 213 -4.03 -14.10 -9.13
C GLU A 213 -4.68 -13.81 -7.78
N ILE A 214 -5.88 -13.24 -7.78
CA ILE A 214 -6.65 -13.00 -6.54
C ILE A 214 -6.98 -14.34 -5.85
N ASP A 215 -7.42 -15.35 -6.58
CA ASP A 215 -7.69 -16.67 -6.03
C ASP A 215 -6.43 -17.34 -5.48
N LYS A 216 -5.31 -17.22 -6.19
CA LYS A 216 -4.01 -17.71 -5.75
C LYS A 216 -3.53 -16.99 -4.47
N PHE A 217 -3.68 -15.68 -4.40
CA PHE A 217 -3.36 -14.89 -3.21
C PHE A 217 -4.22 -15.29 -2.01
N CYS A 218 -5.53 -15.40 -2.18
CA CYS A 218 -6.44 -15.84 -1.13
C CYS A 218 -6.09 -17.24 -0.63
N SER A 219 -5.82 -18.20 -1.55
CA SER A 219 -5.41 -19.55 -1.17
C SER A 219 -4.07 -19.59 -0.45
N THR A 220 -3.15 -18.69 -0.79
CA THR A 220 -1.88 -18.50 -0.09
C THR A 220 -2.10 -18.04 1.36
N LEU A 221 -2.92 -17.03 1.59
CA LEU A 221 -3.26 -16.59 2.94
C LEU A 221 -3.96 -17.67 3.76
N VAL A 222 -4.84 -18.44 3.15
CA VAL A 222 -5.48 -19.61 3.81
C VAL A 222 -4.44 -20.65 4.21
N LYS A 223 -3.43 -20.95 3.38
CA LYS A 223 -2.32 -21.84 3.73
C LYS A 223 -1.48 -21.29 4.88
N ILE A 224 -1.14 -20.01 4.85
CA ILE A 224 -0.45 -19.35 5.97
C ILE A 224 -1.29 -19.47 7.26
N LYS A 225 -2.61 -19.33 7.18
CA LYS A 225 -3.48 -19.57 8.34
C LYS A 225 -3.41 -21.01 8.84
N GLN A 226 -3.30 -21.99 7.95
CA GLN A 226 -3.09 -23.39 8.34
C GLN A 226 -1.74 -23.59 9.04
N GLU A 227 -0.65 -22.96 8.57
CA GLU A 227 0.64 -22.97 9.27
C GLU A 227 0.52 -22.33 10.68
N ILE A 228 -0.21 -21.23 10.82
CA ILE A 228 -0.50 -20.59 12.11
C ILE A 228 -1.27 -21.55 13.03
N ASN A 229 -2.25 -22.29 12.51
CA ASN A 229 -3.01 -23.28 13.28
C ASN A 229 -2.12 -24.44 13.77
N LYS A 230 -1.11 -24.84 12.99
CA LYS A 230 -0.09 -25.82 13.40
C LYS A 230 0.76 -25.34 14.57
N ILE A 231 1.06 -24.04 14.62
CA ILE A 231 1.75 -23.42 15.77
C ILE A 231 0.82 -23.42 17.01
N GLN A 232 -0.44 -23.07 16.80
CA GLN A 232 -1.44 -23.04 17.89
C GLN A 232 -1.68 -24.44 18.49
N SER A 233 -1.70 -25.48 17.68
CA SER A 233 -1.87 -26.87 18.12
C SER A 233 -0.60 -27.50 18.72
N GLY A 234 0.56 -26.85 18.56
CA GLY A 234 1.86 -27.37 19.00
C GLY A 234 2.51 -28.35 18.02
N GLU A 235 1.96 -28.52 16.81
CA GLU A 235 2.60 -29.28 15.73
C GLU A 235 3.87 -28.59 15.22
N TYR A 236 3.84 -27.24 15.12
CA TYR A 236 5.03 -26.45 14.88
C TYR A 236 5.53 -25.79 16.16
N ASP A 237 6.85 -25.69 16.27
CA ASP A 237 7.50 -24.95 17.35
C ASP A 237 7.14 -23.45 17.31
N LYS A 238 6.97 -22.81 18.47
CA LYS A 238 6.58 -21.41 18.55
C LYS A 238 7.62 -20.41 18.07
N ILE A 239 8.91 -20.82 18.14
CA ILE A 239 10.05 -19.96 17.81
C ILE A 239 10.66 -20.38 16.48
N ASP A 240 10.85 -21.69 16.27
CA ASP A 240 11.43 -22.25 15.06
C ASP A 240 10.34 -22.86 14.17
N ASN A 241 9.81 -22.04 13.27
CA ASN A 241 8.73 -22.39 12.34
C ASN A 241 8.84 -21.59 11.03
N PRO A 242 8.14 -22.02 9.96
CA PRO A 242 8.26 -21.37 8.65
C PRO A 242 7.91 -19.87 8.63
N LEU A 243 7.02 -19.39 9.51
CA LEU A 243 6.65 -17.97 9.54
C LEU A 243 7.71 -17.12 10.25
N LYS A 244 8.26 -17.63 11.35
CA LYS A 244 9.31 -16.92 12.12
C LYS A 244 10.63 -16.81 11.36
N ASN A 245 10.95 -17.82 10.56
CA ASN A 245 12.22 -17.87 9.82
C ASN A 245 12.10 -17.31 8.39
N ALA A 246 10.88 -17.08 7.88
CA ALA A 246 10.68 -16.46 6.56
C ALA A 246 11.31 -15.06 6.46
N PRO A 247 11.78 -14.66 5.27
CA PRO A 247 11.81 -15.42 4.02
C PRO A 247 13.01 -16.34 3.93
N HIS A 248 12.84 -17.52 3.32
CA HIS A 248 13.91 -18.51 3.17
C HIS A 248 14.70 -18.26 1.89
N THR A 249 16.01 -18.01 2.04
CA THR A 249 16.90 -17.75 0.91
C THR A 249 17.35 -19.04 0.23
N HIS A 250 17.77 -18.96 -1.04
CA HIS A 250 18.36 -20.11 -1.72
C HIS A 250 19.65 -20.60 -1.04
N VAL A 251 20.42 -19.72 -0.42
CA VAL A 251 21.65 -20.07 0.32
C VAL A 251 21.32 -20.98 1.48
N GLU A 252 20.32 -20.62 2.27
CA GLU A 252 19.85 -21.41 3.42
C GLU A 252 19.25 -22.77 2.97
N LEU A 253 18.39 -22.73 1.95
CA LEU A 253 17.71 -23.92 1.44
C LEU A 253 18.65 -24.94 0.76
N THR A 254 19.79 -24.49 0.25
CA THR A 254 20.79 -25.35 -0.40
C THR A 254 21.97 -25.70 0.51
N ALA A 255 22.00 -25.20 1.74
CA ALA A 255 23.04 -25.55 2.71
C ALA A 255 23.03 -27.05 3.04
N ASN A 256 24.19 -27.60 3.37
CA ASN A 256 24.36 -29.03 3.73
C ASN A 256 23.58 -29.41 4.98
N LYS A 257 23.42 -28.45 5.92
CA LYS A 257 22.66 -28.65 7.15
C LYS A 257 21.31 -27.94 7.05
N TRP A 258 20.31 -28.57 7.67
CA TRP A 258 19.01 -27.98 7.90
C TRP A 258 18.68 -28.13 9.39
N ASP A 259 18.90 -27.07 10.12
CA ASP A 259 18.81 -27.10 11.59
C ASP A 259 17.43 -26.63 12.12
N HIS A 260 16.41 -26.65 11.25
CA HIS A 260 15.04 -26.27 11.61
C HIS A 260 14.17 -27.48 11.95
N LYS A 261 13.15 -27.25 12.78
CA LYS A 261 12.18 -28.27 13.25
C LYS A 261 11.04 -28.55 12.26
N TYR A 262 11.09 -28.00 11.06
CA TYR A 262 10.13 -28.18 9.98
C TYR A 262 10.86 -28.60 8.70
N GLU A 263 10.13 -29.14 7.75
CA GLU A 263 10.73 -29.71 6.54
C GLU A 263 11.26 -28.60 5.60
N ARG A 264 12.45 -28.83 5.04
CA ARG A 264 13.06 -27.93 4.06
C ARG A 264 12.15 -27.70 2.85
N GLU A 265 11.42 -28.73 2.44
CA GLU A 265 10.50 -28.64 1.32
C GLU A 265 9.31 -27.71 1.60
N GLU A 266 8.78 -27.71 2.83
CA GLU A 266 7.73 -26.76 3.25
C GLU A 266 8.23 -25.32 3.24
N ALA A 267 9.51 -25.10 3.58
CA ALA A 267 10.15 -23.78 3.46
C ALA A 267 10.25 -23.35 2.00
N ALA A 268 10.78 -24.22 1.14
CA ALA A 268 11.07 -23.92 -0.25
C ALA A 268 9.79 -23.82 -1.12
N TYR A 269 8.90 -24.77 -0.98
CA TYR A 269 7.73 -24.94 -1.84
C TYR A 269 6.43 -25.09 -1.03
N PRO A 270 6.03 -24.05 -0.31
CA PRO A 270 4.81 -24.11 0.51
C PRO A 270 3.53 -24.24 -0.33
N SER A 271 3.63 -24.17 -1.66
CA SER A 271 2.50 -24.37 -2.58
C SER A 271 2.97 -24.98 -3.89
N GLU A 272 2.13 -25.82 -4.50
CA GLU A 272 2.48 -26.57 -5.72
C GLU A 272 2.84 -25.65 -6.90
N PHE A 273 2.16 -24.51 -7.08
CA PHE A 273 2.45 -23.58 -8.16
C PHE A 273 3.90 -23.03 -8.10
N LEU A 274 4.54 -23.04 -6.93
CA LEU A 274 5.91 -22.57 -6.76
C LEU A 274 6.97 -23.51 -7.36
N ARG A 275 6.62 -24.77 -7.64
CA ARG A 275 7.53 -25.69 -8.29
C ARG A 275 7.88 -25.28 -9.72
N SER A 276 6.95 -24.57 -10.38
CA SER A 276 7.14 -24.08 -11.74
C SER A 276 7.53 -22.60 -11.83
N ALA A 277 7.25 -21.81 -10.78
CA ALA A 277 7.43 -20.35 -10.80
C ALA A 277 7.83 -19.82 -9.40
N LYS A 278 8.98 -20.26 -8.90
CA LYS A 278 9.52 -19.83 -7.60
C LYS A 278 10.29 -18.52 -7.71
N TYR A 279 9.89 -17.54 -6.90
CA TYR A 279 10.75 -16.42 -6.55
C TYR A 279 11.67 -16.84 -5.39
N TRP A 280 12.97 -16.66 -5.57
CA TRP A 280 13.98 -16.97 -4.55
C TRP A 280 14.40 -15.69 -3.84
N PRO A 281 13.98 -15.46 -2.58
CA PRO A 281 14.39 -14.28 -1.84
C PRO A 281 15.90 -14.17 -1.75
N PRO A 282 16.51 -13.02 -2.10
CA PRO A 282 17.97 -12.85 -2.02
C PRO A 282 18.44 -12.58 -0.60
N VAL A 283 17.57 -12.11 0.29
CA VAL A 283 17.89 -11.69 1.66
C VAL A 283 16.92 -12.35 2.63
N ALA A 284 17.47 -12.91 3.71
CA ALA A 284 16.71 -13.42 4.85
C ALA A 284 16.10 -12.27 5.68
N ARG A 285 15.50 -12.59 6.81
CA ARG A 285 14.88 -11.59 7.69
C ARG A 285 15.92 -10.57 8.19
N VAL A 286 15.61 -9.31 7.98
CA VAL A 286 16.41 -8.17 8.44
C VAL A 286 15.83 -7.64 9.75
N ASP A 287 16.68 -7.32 10.72
CA ASP A 287 16.30 -6.58 11.92
C ASP A 287 16.21 -5.09 11.59
N ASN A 288 15.02 -4.66 11.17
CA ASN A 288 14.76 -3.27 10.80
C ASN A 288 14.94 -2.32 11.99
N VAL A 289 14.58 -2.74 13.20
CA VAL A 289 14.68 -1.91 14.40
C VAL A 289 16.15 -1.66 14.76
N TYR A 290 16.98 -2.68 14.63
CA TYR A 290 18.42 -2.52 14.81
C TYR A 290 19.00 -1.60 13.72
N GLY A 291 18.65 -1.84 12.45
CA GLY A 291 19.12 -1.03 11.33
C GLY A 291 18.79 0.45 11.46
N ASP A 292 17.54 0.75 11.84
CA ASP A 292 17.08 2.15 12.03
C ASP A 292 17.80 2.87 13.18
N LYS A 293 18.20 2.13 14.22
CA LYS A 293 18.95 2.68 15.36
C LYS A 293 20.44 2.75 15.15
N ASN A 294 20.98 1.98 14.23
CA ASN A 294 22.39 1.85 13.95
C ASN A 294 22.69 2.15 12.49
N LEU A 295 22.41 3.39 12.09
CA LEU A 295 22.67 3.86 10.73
C LEU A 295 24.19 3.79 10.45
N PHE A 296 24.52 3.16 9.33
CA PHE A 296 25.89 3.08 8.85
C PHE A 296 26.07 4.05 7.68
N CYS A 297 27.01 4.99 7.82
CA CYS A 297 27.42 5.87 6.73
C CYS A 297 28.72 5.34 6.15
N SER A 298 28.70 4.97 4.87
CA SER A 298 29.89 4.54 4.13
C SER A 298 30.60 5.70 3.41
N CYS A 299 30.13 6.93 3.60
CA CYS A 299 30.80 8.11 3.05
C CYS A 299 32.11 8.32 3.79
N PRO A 300 33.25 8.44 3.08
CA PRO A 300 34.50 8.77 3.72
C PRO A 300 34.42 10.15 4.39
N SER A 301 35.19 10.34 5.46
CA SER A 301 35.27 11.62 6.13
C SER A 301 35.86 12.69 5.20
N MET A 302 35.54 13.96 5.43
CA MET A 302 36.11 15.05 4.62
C MET A 302 37.66 15.06 4.68
N GLU A 303 38.24 14.60 5.78
CA GLU A 303 39.69 14.48 5.97
C GLU A 303 40.32 13.51 4.97
N GLU A 304 39.62 12.44 4.56
CA GLU A 304 40.09 11.49 3.54
C GLU A 304 40.17 12.10 2.13
N TYR A 305 39.45 13.20 1.89
CA TYR A 305 39.51 13.93 0.61
C TYR A 305 40.56 15.04 0.61
N GLU A 306 41.00 15.51 1.77
CA GLU A 306 42.03 16.54 1.88
C GLU A 306 43.42 16.00 1.55
N ASP A 307 43.72 14.73 1.85
CA ASP A 307 45.01 14.11 1.59
C ASP A 307 45.25 13.72 0.11
N THR A 308 44.26 13.84 -0.77
CA THR A 308 44.41 13.49 -2.20
C THR A 308 44.66 14.69 -3.10
N ALA A 309 44.82 15.90 -2.55
CA ALA A 309 45.02 17.17 -3.28
C ALA A 309 46.45 17.71 -3.18
N ALA A 310 47.48 16.88 -2.81
CA ALA A 310 48.86 17.27 -2.74
C ALA A 310 49.68 16.71 -3.92
#